data_4d448ce98481807c87754b13cf22ab79
#
_entry.id   4d448ce98481807c87754b13cf22ab79
#
_cell.length_a   1.000
_cell.length_b   1.000
_cell.length_c   1.000
_cell.angle_alpha   90.00
_cell.angle_beta   90.00
_cell.angle_gamma   90.00
#
_symmetry.space_group_name_H-M   'P 1'
#
loop_
_entity.id
_entity.type
_entity.pdbx_description
1 polymer ?
#
loop_
_entity_poly.entity_id
_entity_poly.type
_entity_poly.pdbx_seq_one_letter_code
_entity_poly.pdbx_strand_id
1 'polypeptide(L)'
;INKETLSLMKPSAFIINTSRGALIDEAALIEALKNGTIAGAGLDVQETEPPEENSPLYTMDNVLLTPHMGWKGLETRQRLVSILADNIKKFTEGNPINVVSGLSYLAK
;
A
#
# COMPACT_ATOMS: atom_id res chain seq x y z
N ILE A 1 -6.89 2.42 7.60
CA ILE A 1 -8.25 2.54 7.04
C ILE A 1 -9.11 1.43 7.63
N ASN A 2 -10.24 1.79 8.23
CA ASN A 2 -11.15 0.88 8.91
C ASN A 2 -12.62 1.20 8.54
N LYS A 3 -13.57 0.49 9.13
CA LYS A 3 -15.00 0.67 8.88
C LYS A 3 -15.48 2.12 9.07
N GLU A 4 -14.98 2.80 10.12
CA GLU A 4 -15.36 4.18 10.42
C GLU A 4 -14.87 5.13 9.33
N THR A 5 -13.58 5.05 8.97
CA THR A 5 -13.00 5.92 7.92
C THR A 5 -13.57 5.64 6.53
N LEU A 6 -13.89 4.37 6.21
CA LEU A 6 -14.57 4.01 4.97
C LEU A 6 -15.99 4.61 4.90
N SER A 7 -16.72 4.69 6.02
CA SER A 7 -18.04 5.29 6.06
C SER A 7 -18.08 6.80 5.79
N LEU A 8 -16.94 7.48 5.92
CA LEU A 8 -16.81 8.92 5.62
C LEU A 8 -16.54 9.19 4.12
N MET A 9 -16.28 8.16 3.33
CA MET A 9 -16.01 8.29 1.90
C MET A 9 -17.32 8.50 1.12
N LYS A 10 -17.20 9.13 -0.05
CA LYS A 10 -18.33 9.27 -0.96
C LYS A 10 -18.69 7.90 -1.56
N PRO A 11 -19.97 7.61 -1.82
CA PRO A 11 -20.37 6.37 -2.50
C PRO A 11 -19.76 6.20 -3.89
N SER A 12 -19.34 7.28 -4.54
CA SER A 12 -18.63 7.26 -5.84
C SER A 12 -17.11 7.13 -5.71
N ALA A 13 -16.56 7.03 -4.49
CA ALA A 13 -15.11 6.99 -4.28
C ALA A 13 -14.53 5.61 -4.61
N PHE A 14 -13.31 5.62 -5.10
CA PHE A 14 -12.44 4.44 -5.22
C PHE A 14 -11.30 4.52 -4.22
N ILE A 15 -10.93 3.40 -3.65
CA ILE A 15 -9.72 3.28 -2.84
C ILE A 15 -8.63 2.55 -3.61
N ILE A 16 -7.41 3.08 -3.61
CA ILE A 16 -6.26 2.46 -4.28
C ILE A 16 -5.18 2.18 -3.24
N ASN A 17 -4.73 0.94 -3.16
CA ASN A 17 -3.64 0.55 -2.27
C ASN A 17 -2.52 -0.16 -3.04
N THR A 18 -1.40 0.52 -3.19
CA THR A 18 -0.17 0.01 -3.79
C THR A 18 0.99 0.00 -2.80
N SER A 19 0.69 0.05 -1.50
CA SER A 19 1.67 0.17 -0.41
C SER A 19 1.77 -1.11 0.41
N ARG A 20 0.89 -1.29 1.39
CA ARG A 20 0.82 -2.49 2.24
C ARG A 20 -0.63 -2.82 2.55
N GLY A 21 -0.99 -4.12 2.49
CA GLY A 21 -2.35 -4.58 2.75
C GLY A 21 -2.86 -4.19 4.13
N ALA A 22 -2.06 -4.37 5.17
CA ALA A 22 -2.39 -4.04 6.56
C ALA A 22 -2.71 -2.56 6.85
N LEU A 23 -2.58 -1.65 5.87
CA LEU A 23 -3.05 -0.27 5.99
C LEU A 23 -4.57 -0.15 5.92
N ILE A 24 -5.23 -1.17 5.42
CA ILE A 24 -6.68 -1.25 5.27
C ILE A 24 -7.15 -2.52 5.99
N ASP A 25 -8.14 -2.40 6.87
CA ASP A 25 -8.90 -3.52 7.40
C ASP A 25 -9.66 -4.17 6.22
N GLU A 26 -9.17 -5.32 5.76
CA GLU A 26 -9.68 -5.98 4.56
C GLU A 26 -11.12 -6.45 4.73
N ALA A 27 -11.50 -6.91 5.94
CA ALA A 27 -12.87 -7.31 6.22
C ALA A 27 -13.84 -6.12 6.13
N ALA A 28 -13.44 -4.97 6.68
CA ALA A 28 -14.23 -3.74 6.58
C ALA A 28 -14.31 -3.23 5.13
N LEU A 29 -13.23 -3.36 4.36
CA LEU A 29 -13.22 -3.01 2.93
C LEU A 29 -14.19 -3.88 2.14
N ILE A 30 -14.16 -5.20 2.33
CA ILE A 30 -15.07 -6.14 1.67
C ILE A 30 -16.53 -5.79 1.99
N GLU A 31 -16.84 -5.49 3.25
CA GLU A 31 -18.19 -5.07 3.66
C GLU A 31 -18.60 -3.77 2.95
N ALA A 32 -17.72 -2.76 2.93
CA ALA A 32 -17.99 -1.47 2.30
C ALA A 32 -18.23 -1.59 0.78
N LEU A 33 -17.48 -2.45 0.11
CA LEU A 33 -17.63 -2.73 -1.33
C LEU A 33 -18.94 -3.46 -1.63
N LYS A 34 -19.30 -4.48 -0.83
CA LYS A 34 -20.56 -5.23 -0.96
C LYS A 34 -21.78 -4.37 -0.77
N ASN A 35 -21.72 -3.44 0.18
CA ASN A 35 -22.83 -2.57 0.56
C ASN A 35 -22.91 -1.29 -0.30
N GLY A 36 -21.96 -1.07 -1.23
CA GLY A 36 -21.90 0.16 -2.03
C GLY A 36 -21.56 1.41 -1.23
N THR A 37 -20.94 1.26 -0.06
CA THR A 37 -20.41 2.38 0.74
C THR A 37 -19.37 3.17 -0.04
N ILE A 38 -18.57 2.47 -0.85
CA ILE A 38 -17.65 3.02 -1.85
C ILE A 38 -17.86 2.32 -3.19
N ALA A 39 -17.46 2.98 -4.29
CA ALA A 39 -17.69 2.47 -5.64
C ALA A 39 -16.81 1.27 -5.99
N GLY A 40 -15.56 1.24 -5.53
CA GLY A 40 -14.65 0.16 -5.88
C GLY A 40 -13.27 0.29 -5.23
N ALA A 41 -12.43 -0.69 -5.51
CA ALA A 41 -11.04 -0.72 -5.04
C ALA A 41 -10.06 -1.21 -6.11
N GLY A 42 -8.84 -0.65 -6.10
CA GLY A 42 -7.68 -1.15 -6.85
C GLY A 42 -6.58 -1.53 -5.86
N LEU A 43 -6.23 -2.81 -5.79
CA LEU A 43 -5.33 -3.33 -4.78
C LEU A 43 -4.17 -4.07 -5.44
N ASP A 44 -2.94 -3.58 -5.22
CA ASP A 44 -1.71 -4.31 -5.57
C ASP A 44 -1.20 -5.16 -4.40
N VAL A 45 -1.77 -4.95 -3.22
CA VAL A 45 -1.41 -5.61 -1.97
C VAL A 45 -2.67 -6.05 -1.21
N GLN A 46 -2.59 -7.16 -0.49
CA GLN A 46 -3.66 -7.68 0.37
C GLN A 46 -3.15 -7.84 1.80
N GLU A 47 -4.06 -7.95 2.77
CA GLU A 47 -3.70 -8.03 4.19
C GLU A 47 -2.83 -9.25 4.49
N THR A 48 -3.15 -10.39 3.86
CA THR A 48 -2.34 -11.62 3.89
C THR A 48 -1.74 -11.88 2.52
N GLU A 49 -0.44 -12.11 2.44
CA GLU A 49 0.28 -12.45 1.22
C GLU A 49 1.17 -13.70 1.44
N PRO A 50 1.00 -14.79 0.66
CA PRO A 50 0.04 -14.93 -0.44
C PRO A 50 -1.42 -14.89 0.06
N PRO A 51 -2.34 -14.31 -0.74
CA PRO A 51 -3.73 -14.21 -0.33
C PRO A 51 -4.43 -15.58 -0.31
N GLU A 52 -5.49 -15.68 0.51
CA GLU A 52 -6.29 -16.90 0.58
C GLU A 52 -7.01 -17.17 -0.75
N GLU A 53 -7.00 -18.43 -1.19
CA GLU A 53 -7.61 -18.85 -2.48
C GLU A 53 -9.11 -18.53 -2.59
N ASN A 54 -9.80 -18.46 -1.46
CA ASN A 54 -11.24 -18.20 -1.38
C ASN A 54 -11.57 -16.74 -0.98
N SER A 55 -10.60 -15.82 -1.07
CA SER A 55 -10.86 -14.41 -0.75
C SER A 55 -12.03 -13.88 -1.60
N PRO A 56 -13.04 -13.24 -0.96
CA PRO A 56 -14.16 -12.62 -1.67
C PRO A 56 -13.74 -11.58 -2.72
N LEU A 57 -12.58 -10.96 -2.54
CA LEU A 57 -12.05 -9.93 -3.46
C LEU A 57 -11.87 -10.45 -4.88
N TYR A 58 -11.63 -11.77 -5.07
CA TYR A 58 -11.46 -12.37 -6.41
C TYR A 58 -12.73 -12.41 -7.25
N THR A 59 -13.89 -12.33 -6.61
CA THR A 59 -15.19 -12.47 -7.28
C THR A 59 -16.00 -11.18 -7.32
N MET A 60 -15.43 -10.08 -6.85
CA MET A 60 -16.11 -8.79 -6.80
C MET A 60 -15.84 -8.00 -8.09
N ASP A 61 -16.89 -7.63 -8.82
CA ASP A 61 -16.81 -6.90 -10.09
C ASP A 61 -16.27 -5.45 -9.94
N ASN A 62 -16.35 -4.92 -8.73
CA ASN A 62 -15.87 -3.57 -8.41
C ASN A 62 -14.47 -3.55 -7.77
N VAL A 63 -13.71 -4.65 -7.91
CA VAL A 63 -12.34 -4.77 -7.40
C VAL A 63 -11.38 -5.11 -8.53
N LEU A 64 -10.30 -4.36 -8.64
CA LEU A 64 -9.15 -4.68 -9.47
C LEU A 64 -8.00 -5.15 -8.58
N LEU A 65 -7.50 -6.37 -8.82
CA LEU A 65 -6.36 -6.94 -8.10
C LEU A 65 -5.15 -7.06 -9.03
N THR A 66 -3.98 -6.76 -8.51
CA THR A 66 -2.68 -7.06 -9.13
C THR A 66 -1.79 -7.79 -8.12
N PRO A 67 -0.86 -8.66 -8.59
CA PRO A 67 -0.12 -9.56 -7.69
C PRO A 67 1.16 -8.92 -7.12
N HIS A 68 1.00 -7.82 -6.37
CA HIS A 68 2.09 -7.08 -5.70
C HIS A 68 3.25 -6.78 -6.67
N MET A 69 2.92 -6.10 -7.76
CA MET A 69 3.83 -5.89 -8.89
C MET A 69 4.30 -4.44 -9.10
N GLY A 70 3.94 -3.52 -8.23
CA GLY A 70 4.32 -2.11 -8.36
C GLY A 70 5.84 -1.87 -8.43
N TRP A 71 6.66 -2.80 -7.92
CA TRP A 71 8.13 -2.76 -7.96
C TRP A 71 8.75 -3.50 -9.16
N LYS A 72 7.98 -4.25 -9.97
CA LYS A 72 8.50 -5.19 -10.98
C LYS A 72 9.11 -4.51 -12.21
N GLY A 73 8.76 -3.26 -12.51
CA GLY A 73 9.34 -2.53 -13.62
C GLY A 73 10.86 -2.41 -13.53
N LEU A 74 11.57 -2.61 -14.65
CA LEU A 74 13.03 -2.52 -14.68
C LEU A 74 13.52 -1.16 -14.21
N GLU A 75 12.92 -0.11 -14.71
CA GLU A 75 13.24 1.28 -14.36
C GLU A 75 12.96 1.58 -12.89
N THR A 76 11.89 1.01 -12.34
CA THR A 76 11.54 1.13 -10.93
C THR A 76 12.60 0.50 -10.05
N ARG A 77 13.08 -0.71 -10.42
CA ARG A 77 14.15 -1.40 -9.68
C ARG A 77 15.49 -0.69 -9.78
N GLN A 78 15.84 -0.20 -10.97
CA GLN A 78 17.06 0.59 -11.16
C GLN A 78 17.04 1.86 -10.30
N ARG A 79 15.91 2.57 -10.28
CA ARG A 79 15.72 3.77 -9.43
C ARG A 79 15.82 3.43 -7.94
N LEU A 80 15.22 2.32 -7.50
CA LEU A 80 15.32 1.86 -6.12
C LEU A 80 16.77 1.63 -5.69
N VAL A 81 17.56 0.92 -6.52
CA VAL A 81 18.97 0.67 -6.24
C VAL A 81 19.77 1.96 -6.20
N SER A 82 19.51 2.90 -7.12
CA SER A 82 20.19 4.20 -7.12
C SER A 82 19.88 5.01 -5.86
N ILE A 83 18.61 5.08 -5.45
CA ILE A 83 18.20 5.77 -4.22
C ILE A 83 18.85 5.12 -2.98
N LEU A 84 18.92 3.78 -2.94
CA LEU A 84 19.58 3.06 -1.84
C LEU A 84 21.06 3.42 -1.76
N ALA A 85 21.77 3.42 -2.89
CA ALA A 85 23.18 3.78 -2.96
C ALA A 85 23.43 5.24 -2.49
N ASP A 86 22.58 6.16 -2.93
CA ASP A 86 22.64 7.56 -2.51
C ASP A 86 22.36 7.73 -1.01
N ASN A 87 21.39 7.00 -0.45
CA ASN A 87 21.12 7.02 0.99
C ASN A 87 22.32 6.56 1.81
N ILE A 88 22.98 5.46 1.40
CA ILE A 88 24.17 4.95 2.07
C ILE A 88 25.30 5.99 1.99
N LYS A 89 25.57 6.52 0.81
CA LYS A 89 26.60 7.54 0.60
C LYS A 89 26.35 8.76 1.48
N LYS A 90 25.14 9.30 1.45
CA LYS A 90 24.78 10.48 2.25
C LYS A 90 24.82 10.22 3.75
N PHE A 91 24.48 9.02 4.18
CA PHE A 91 24.62 8.63 5.58
C PHE A 91 26.09 8.61 6.01
N THR A 92 27.01 8.05 5.20
CA THR A 92 28.45 8.02 5.52
C THR A 92 29.11 9.40 5.47
N GLU A 93 28.55 10.33 4.70
CA GLU A 93 28.98 11.74 4.66
C GLU A 93 28.45 12.56 5.86
N GLY A 94 27.66 11.95 6.76
CA GLY A 94 27.05 12.64 7.90
C GLY A 94 25.87 13.54 7.53
N ASN A 95 25.33 13.41 6.31
CA ASN A 95 24.24 14.22 5.78
C ASN A 95 23.09 13.30 5.25
N PRO A 96 22.44 12.53 6.13
CA PRO A 96 21.42 11.56 5.71
C PRO A 96 20.23 12.23 5.01
N ILE A 97 19.73 11.58 3.95
CA ILE A 97 18.55 12.00 3.17
C ILE A 97 17.44 10.96 3.26
N ASN A 98 16.22 11.33 2.88
CA ASN A 98 15.02 10.45 2.89
C ASN A 98 14.72 9.84 4.27
N VAL A 99 15.04 10.55 5.34
CA VAL A 99 14.81 10.10 6.72
C VAL A 99 13.32 10.27 7.05
N VAL A 100 12.64 9.16 7.35
CA VAL A 100 11.20 9.13 7.66
C VAL A 100 10.89 8.91 9.14
N SER A 101 11.92 8.68 9.97
CA SER A 101 11.82 8.52 11.42
C SER A 101 12.62 9.61 12.14
N GLY A 102 12.24 9.93 13.38
CA GLY A 102 12.99 10.88 14.19
C GLY A 102 14.44 10.43 14.40
N LEU A 103 15.38 11.34 14.17
CA LEU A 103 16.83 11.09 14.27
C LEU A 103 17.35 10.97 15.71
N SER A 104 16.49 10.89 16.72
CA SER A 104 16.90 10.89 18.14
C SER A 104 17.89 9.79 18.54
N TYR A 105 18.00 8.72 17.76
CA TYR A 105 18.96 7.64 17.99
C TYR A 105 20.29 7.77 17.19
N LEU A 106 20.37 8.74 16.27
CA LEU A 106 21.62 9.02 15.51
C LEU A 106 22.50 10.09 16.17
N ALA A 107 22.01 10.70 17.23
CA ALA A 107 22.71 11.74 18.00
C ALA A 107 23.62 11.17 19.13
N LYS A 108 24.15 9.93 18.98
CA LYS A 108 25.08 9.34 19.93
C LYS A 108 26.44 9.10 19.28
#